data_3ec3d30856e21d75182899d742de8242
#
_entry.id   3ec3d30856e21d75182899d742de8242
#
_cell.length_a   1.000
_cell.length_b   1.000
_cell.length_c   1.000
_cell.angle_alpha   90.00
_cell.angle_beta   90.00
_cell.angle_gamma   90.00
#
_symmetry.space_group_name_H-M   'P 1'
#
loop_
_entity.id
_entity.type
_entity.pdbx_description
1 polymer ?
#
loop_
_entity_poly.entity_id
_entity_poly.type
_entity_poly.pdbx_seq_one_letter_code
_entity_poly.pdbx_strand_id
1 'polypeptide(L)'
;MARKQYGKQVGKVLAGIALLIVTAIGLSYGSVLRGMDQAAEEYSQGDLEGALNRYENIEQRLRSMAVLRVIPVKDRRNLILNQARLLYALGRYDDAQERMDREAEIAGSTNDDGRFLLLKGEIAFRKAMKNFRESASKDSRLLEDALHAAEDALRDSLRLNPNDWDAKYNFEYVNYVLNLLNQDQQGRIKILMENVRVEEQRPPALPADLSP
;
A
#
# COMPACT_ATOMS: atom_id res chain seq x y z
N MET A 1 22.73 -57.81 -3.26
CA MET A 1 23.51 -56.54 -3.09
C MET A 1 23.07 -55.41 -4.03
N ALA A 2 22.58 -55.68 -5.21
CA ALA A 2 22.14 -54.63 -6.20
C ALA A 2 21.03 -53.68 -5.73
N ARG A 3 20.03 -54.15 -4.97
CA ARG A 3 18.87 -53.33 -4.52
C ARG A 3 19.26 -52.21 -3.56
N LYS A 4 20.35 -52.32 -2.80
CA LYS A 4 20.84 -51.31 -1.87
C LYS A 4 21.64 -50.18 -2.56
N GLN A 5 22.21 -50.45 -3.74
CA GLN A 5 22.91 -49.46 -4.55
C GLN A 5 21.94 -48.57 -5.32
N TYR A 6 20.84 -49.13 -5.83
CA TYR A 6 19.76 -48.37 -6.52
C TYR A 6 19.14 -47.33 -5.59
N GLY A 7 18.83 -47.67 -4.35
CA GLY A 7 18.28 -46.72 -3.37
C GLY A 7 19.18 -45.52 -3.09
N LYS A 8 20.50 -45.73 -3.06
CA LYS A 8 21.49 -44.66 -2.86
C LYS A 8 21.59 -43.73 -4.10
N GLN A 9 21.47 -44.27 -5.29
CA GLN A 9 21.51 -43.45 -6.51
C GLN A 9 20.22 -42.64 -6.69
N VAL A 10 19.06 -43.23 -6.43
CA VAL A 10 17.76 -42.52 -6.42
C VAL A 10 17.78 -41.38 -5.38
N GLY A 11 18.31 -41.61 -4.17
CA GLY A 11 18.44 -40.58 -3.16
C GLY A 11 19.32 -39.37 -3.61
N LYS A 12 20.43 -39.64 -4.31
CA LYS A 12 21.29 -38.56 -4.85
C LYS A 12 20.60 -37.77 -5.97
N VAL A 13 19.84 -38.40 -6.83
CA VAL A 13 19.08 -37.74 -7.89
C VAL A 13 17.98 -36.85 -7.29
N LEU A 14 17.24 -37.37 -6.30
CA LEU A 14 16.21 -36.58 -5.60
C LEU A 14 16.81 -35.40 -4.86
N ALA A 15 17.95 -35.56 -4.20
CA ALA A 15 18.66 -34.46 -3.55
C ALA A 15 19.15 -33.41 -4.57
N GLY A 16 19.63 -33.82 -5.74
CA GLY A 16 20.01 -32.93 -6.83
C GLY A 16 18.82 -32.11 -7.36
N ILE A 17 17.68 -32.77 -7.57
CA ILE A 17 16.44 -32.11 -8.02
C ILE A 17 15.96 -31.12 -6.94
N ALA A 18 15.95 -31.50 -5.67
CA ALA A 18 15.57 -30.61 -4.58
C ALA A 18 16.47 -29.37 -4.50
N LEU A 19 17.79 -29.54 -4.67
CA LEU A 19 18.74 -28.45 -4.70
C LEU A 19 18.47 -27.48 -5.88
N LEU A 20 18.20 -28.01 -7.06
CA LEU A 20 17.85 -27.21 -8.24
C LEU A 20 16.57 -26.39 -8.02
N ILE A 21 15.54 -27.00 -7.41
CA ILE A 21 14.30 -26.31 -7.08
C ILE A 21 14.56 -25.17 -6.09
N VAL A 22 15.31 -25.44 -5.01
CA VAL A 22 15.65 -24.42 -4.01
C VAL A 22 16.44 -23.26 -4.63
N THR A 23 17.40 -23.59 -5.51
CA THR A 23 18.19 -22.57 -6.22
C THR A 23 17.31 -21.73 -7.14
N ALA A 24 16.41 -22.36 -7.91
CA ALA A 24 15.49 -21.66 -8.80
C ALA A 24 14.55 -20.71 -8.01
N ILE A 25 14.02 -21.18 -6.87
CA ILE A 25 13.20 -20.34 -5.98
C ILE A 25 14.02 -19.16 -5.45
N GLY A 26 15.24 -19.40 -4.98
CA GLY A 26 16.12 -18.35 -4.44
C GLY A 26 16.48 -17.30 -5.47
N LEU A 27 16.80 -17.69 -6.71
CA LEU A 27 17.08 -16.77 -7.81
C LEU A 27 15.83 -15.96 -8.21
N SER A 28 14.67 -16.61 -8.26
CA SER A 28 13.40 -15.94 -8.55
C SER A 28 13.07 -14.90 -7.49
N TYR A 29 13.22 -15.26 -6.20
CA TYR A 29 13.00 -14.34 -5.09
C TYR A 29 13.98 -13.17 -5.10
N GLY A 30 15.27 -13.43 -5.33
CA GLY A 30 16.27 -12.37 -5.48
C GLY A 30 15.95 -11.39 -6.64
N SER A 31 15.37 -11.87 -7.74
CA SER A 31 14.93 -11.01 -8.83
C SER A 31 13.75 -10.12 -8.46
N VAL A 32 12.84 -10.60 -7.60
CA VAL A 32 11.71 -9.82 -7.07
C VAL A 32 12.22 -8.69 -6.19
N LEU A 33 13.09 -8.98 -5.22
CA LEU A 33 13.67 -7.96 -4.35
C LEU A 33 14.40 -6.88 -5.14
N ARG A 34 15.24 -7.27 -6.09
CA ARG A 34 15.93 -6.30 -6.99
C ARG A 34 14.94 -5.47 -7.81
N GLY A 35 13.83 -6.06 -8.25
CA GLY A 35 12.78 -5.33 -8.95
C GLY A 35 12.09 -4.30 -8.04
N MET A 36 11.88 -4.63 -6.76
CA MET A 36 11.31 -3.71 -5.77
C MET A 36 12.27 -2.55 -5.47
N ASP A 37 13.59 -2.84 -5.35
CA ASP A 37 14.60 -1.79 -5.16
C ASP A 37 14.65 -0.82 -6.35
N GLN A 38 14.58 -1.35 -7.58
CA GLN A 38 14.52 -0.53 -8.79
C GLN A 38 13.24 0.33 -8.85
N ALA A 39 12.10 -0.20 -8.43
CA ALA A 39 10.87 0.58 -8.34
C ALA A 39 10.97 1.70 -7.29
N ALA A 40 11.65 1.45 -6.18
CA ALA A 40 11.92 2.48 -5.17
C ALA A 40 12.85 3.58 -5.72
N GLU A 41 13.83 3.22 -6.53
CA GLU A 41 14.70 4.18 -7.20
C GLU A 41 13.94 5.04 -8.22
N GLU A 42 13.09 4.44 -9.08
CA GLU A 42 12.22 5.17 -10.01
C GLU A 42 11.31 6.15 -9.26
N TYR A 43 10.73 5.71 -8.14
CA TYR A 43 9.96 6.59 -7.26
C TYR A 43 10.79 7.77 -6.75
N SER A 44 12.02 7.53 -6.31
CA SER A 44 12.92 8.59 -5.80
C SER A 44 13.29 9.63 -6.87
N GLN A 45 13.29 9.20 -8.14
CA GLN A 45 13.55 10.05 -9.32
C GLN A 45 12.28 10.79 -9.78
N GLY A 46 11.13 10.53 -9.15
CA GLY A 46 9.83 11.12 -9.48
C GLY A 46 9.06 10.40 -10.59
N ASP A 47 9.56 9.27 -11.07
CA ASP A 47 8.87 8.43 -12.06
C ASP A 47 7.88 7.48 -11.36
N LEU A 48 6.75 8.06 -10.91
CA LEU A 48 5.70 7.34 -10.19
C LEU A 48 5.02 6.26 -11.05
N GLU A 49 4.78 6.55 -12.33
CA GLU A 49 4.17 5.60 -13.26
C GLU A 49 5.12 4.45 -13.59
N GLY A 50 6.40 4.73 -13.81
CA GLY A 50 7.44 3.72 -14.02
C GLY A 50 7.53 2.77 -12.82
N ALA A 51 7.59 3.32 -11.61
CA ALA A 51 7.60 2.55 -10.36
C ALA A 51 6.34 1.68 -10.21
N LEU A 52 5.15 2.23 -10.48
CA LEU A 52 3.89 1.48 -10.42
C LEU A 52 3.89 0.32 -11.41
N ASN A 53 4.21 0.58 -12.68
CA ASN A 53 4.29 -0.45 -13.72
C ASN A 53 5.28 -1.57 -13.34
N ARG A 54 6.38 -1.23 -12.69
CA ARG A 54 7.37 -2.22 -12.23
C ARG A 54 6.79 -3.12 -11.14
N TYR A 55 6.10 -2.56 -10.14
CA TYR A 55 5.43 -3.35 -9.11
C TYR A 55 4.33 -4.24 -9.69
N GLU A 56 3.55 -3.76 -10.64
CA GLU A 56 2.51 -4.54 -11.33
C GLU A 56 3.11 -5.70 -12.13
N ASN A 57 4.21 -5.46 -12.84
CA ASN A 57 4.94 -6.49 -13.57
C ASN A 57 5.50 -7.58 -12.64
N ILE A 58 6.03 -7.19 -11.47
CA ILE A 58 6.49 -8.14 -10.44
C ILE A 58 5.32 -9.02 -10.00
N GLU A 59 4.19 -8.41 -9.64
CA GLU A 59 3.01 -9.14 -9.20
C GLU A 59 2.49 -10.10 -10.28
N GLN A 60 2.38 -9.63 -11.52
CA GLN A 60 1.91 -10.45 -12.64
C GLN A 60 2.81 -11.68 -12.85
N ARG A 61 4.14 -11.50 -12.79
CA ARG A 61 5.10 -12.60 -12.86
C ARG A 61 4.91 -13.60 -11.72
N LEU A 62 4.74 -13.11 -10.48
CA LEU A 62 4.53 -13.95 -9.32
C LEU A 62 3.21 -14.75 -9.41
N ARG A 63 2.17 -14.14 -9.95
CA ARG A 63 0.88 -14.81 -10.20
C ARG A 63 1.01 -15.87 -11.30
N SER A 64 1.65 -15.55 -12.41
CA SER A 64 1.82 -16.48 -13.53
C SER A 64 2.62 -17.73 -13.17
N MET A 65 3.59 -17.60 -12.27
CA MET A 65 4.40 -18.71 -11.76
C MET A 65 3.74 -19.47 -10.59
N ALA A 66 2.56 -19.04 -10.14
CA ALA A 66 1.88 -19.55 -8.95
C ALA A 66 2.74 -19.52 -7.66
N VAL A 67 3.80 -18.72 -7.63
CA VAL A 67 4.73 -18.61 -6.49
C VAL A 67 4.36 -17.50 -5.49
N LEU A 68 3.35 -16.70 -5.79
CA LEU A 68 2.92 -15.60 -4.92
C LEU A 68 2.66 -16.06 -3.47
N ARG A 69 2.13 -17.29 -3.29
CA ARG A 69 1.86 -17.85 -1.96
C ARG A 69 3.12 -18.34 -1.23
N VAL A 70 4.21 -18.57 -1.95
CA VAL A 70 5.49 -19.05 -1.39
C VAL A 70 6.33 -17.89 -0.85
N ILE A 71 6.09 -16.68 -1.36
CA ILE A 71 6.79 -15.47 -0.88
C ILE A 71 6.33 -15.14 0.54
N PRO A 72 7.26 -14.66 1.41
CA PRO A 72 6.92 -14.23 2.76
C PRO A 72 5.76 -13.23 2.78
N VAL A 73 4.88 -13.36 3.77
CA VAL A 73 3.69 -12.49 3.91
C VAL A 73 4.10 -11.01 3.97
N LYS A 74 5.21 -10.70 4.64
CA LYS A 74 5.74 -9.33 4.73
C LYS A 74 5.99 -8.71 3.36
N ASP A 75 6.62 -9.47 2.44
CA ASP A 75 6.98 -8.95 1.12
C ASP A 75 5.74 -8.83 0.21
N ARG A 76 4.78 -9.74 0.37
CA ARG A 76 3.47 -9.61 -0.29
C ARG A 76 2.72 -8.37 0.18
N ARG A 77 2.74 -8.10 1.49
CA ARG A 77 2.15 -6.88 2.07
C ARG A 77 2.85 -5.63 1.53
N ASN A 78 4.18 -5.61 1.52
CA ASN A 78 4.94 -4.48 0.99
C ASN A 78 4.65 -4.24 -0.49
N LEU A 79 4.53 -5.30 -1.29
CA LEU A 79 4.18 -5.18 -2.72
C LEU A 79 2.86 -4.43 -2.92
N ILE A 80 1.82 -4.81 -2.17
CA ILE A 80 0.49 -4.19 -2.26
C ILE A 80 0.51 -2.77 -1.71
N LEU A 81 1.13 -2.58 -0.56
CA LEU A 81 1.21 -1.27 0.10
C LEU A 81 1.90 -0.25 -0.81
N ASN A 82 3.02 -0.63 -1.46
CA ASN A 82 3.75 0.26 -2.35
C ASN A 82 2.95 0.58 -3.63
N GLN A 83 2.23 -0.39 -4.19
CA GLN A 83 1.33 -0.12 -5.32
C GLN A 83 0.22 0.86 -4.91
N ALA A 84 -0.43 0.64 -3.77
CA ALA A 84 -1.49 1.53 -3.29
C ALA A 84 -0.96 2.93 -2.97
N ARG A 85 0.25 3.06 -2.40
CA ARG A 85 0.92 4.35 -2.16
C ARG A 85 1.23 5.10 -3.47
N LEU A 86 1.68 4.39 -4.50
CA LEU A 86 1.94 4.98 -5.81
C LEU A 86 0.65 5.47 -6.47
N LEU A 87 -0.41 4.67 -6.42
CA LEU A 87 -1.74 5.07 -6.91
C LEU A 87 -2.26 6.29 -6.14
N TYR A 88 -2.09 6.33 -4.82
CA TYR A 88 -2.41 7.48 -3.99
C TYR A 88 -1.63 8.73 -4.40
N ALA A 89 -0.32 8.59 -4.61
CA ALA A 89 0.57 9.67 -5.03
C ALA A 89 0.22 10.22 -6.42
N LEU A 90 -0.30 9.35 -7.32
CA LEU A 90 -0.81 9.72 -8.63
C LEU A 90 -2.22 10.35 -8.59
N GLY A 91 -2.83 10.51 -7.39
CA GLY A 91 -4.20 11.01 -7.24
C GLY A 91 -5.30 10.03 -7.68
N ARG A 92 -4.93 8.76 -7.94
CA ARG A 92 -5.81 7.66 -8.34
C ARG A 92 -6.41 6.98 -7.11
N TYR A 93 -7.18 7.74 -6.33
CA TYR A 93 -7.65 7.31 -5.00
C TYR A 93 -8.62 6.11 -5.05
N ASP A 94 -9.44 6.02 -6.10
CA ASP A 94 -10.36 4.89 -6.27
C ASP A 94 -9.59 3.60 -6.56
N ASP A 95 -8.58 3.67 -7.43
CA ASP A 95 -7.72 2.53 -7.75
C ASP A 95 -6.88 2.12 -6.53
N ALA A 96 -6.38 3.10 -5.75
CA ALA A 96 -5.66 2.85 -4.52
C ALA A 96 -6.54 2.12 -3.49
N GLN A 97 -7.78 2.55 -3.33
CA GLN A 97 -8.75 1.88 -2.45
C GLN A 97 -9.04 0.46 -2.95
N GLU A 98 -9.37 0.29 -4.23
CA GLU A 98 -9.62 -1.04 -4.80
C GLU A 98 -8.42 -1.96 -4.59
N ARG A 99 -7.20 -1.42 -4.71
CA ARG A 99 -5.98 -2.17 -4.47
C ARG A 99 -5.86 -2.63 -3.02
N MET A 100 -6.18 -1.75 -2.08
CA MET A 100 -6.21 -2.05 -0.65
C MET A 100 -7.29 -3.07 -0.29
N ASP A 101 -8.47 -2.96 -0.87
CA ASP A 101 -9.60 -3.87 -0.61
C ASP A 101 -9.30 -5.31 -1.10
N ARG A 102 -8.49 -5.44 -2.17
CA ARG A 102 -8.04 -6.74 -2.70
C ARG A 102 -6.82 -7.32 -1.98
N GLU A 103 -6.30 -6.62 -0.97
CA GLU A 103 -5.10 -7.07 -0.24
C GLU A 103 -5.27 -8.45 0.41
N ALA A 104 -6.46 -8.72 0.96
CA ALA A 104 -6.74 -9.96 1.68
C ALA A 104 -6.54 -11.22 0.84
N GLU A 105 -6.73 -11.13 -0.48
CA GLU A 105 -6.51 -12.24 -1.40
C GLU A 105 -5.02 -12.62 -1.51
N ILE A 106 -4.14 -11.63 -1.37
CA ILE A 106 -2.70 -11.78 -1.62
C ILE A 106 -1.91 -11.82 -0.33
N ALA A 107 -2.19 -10.91 0.59
CA ALA A 107 -1.39 -10.66 1.78
C ALA A 107 -2.01 -11.16 3.09
N GLY A 108 -3.25 -11.65 3.05
CA GLY A 108 -4.02 -11.97 4.24
C GLY A 108 -4.54 -10.70 4.95
N SER A 109 -5.10 -10.85 6.15
CA SER A 109 -5.58 -9.69 6.92
C SER A 109 -4.42 -8.73 7.21
N THR A 110 -4.65 -7.44 7.01
CA THR A 110 -3.70 -6.35 7.26
C THR A 110 -4.16 -5.41 8.37
N ASN A 111 -5.26 -5.77 9.06
CA ASN A 111 -5.77 -5.00 10.20
C ASN A 111 -4.78 -4.95 11.39
N ASP A 112 -3.74 -5.75 11.37
CA ASP A 112 -2.62 -5.79 12.31
C ASP A 112 -1.39 -4.97 11.84
N ASP A 113 -1.49 -4.30 10.69
CA ASP A 113 -0.41 -3.49 10.12
C ASP A 113 -0.82 -2.01 10.07
N GLY A 114 -0.26 -1.21 10.98
CA GLY A 114 -0.58 0.22 11.10
C GLY A 114 -0.35 1.01 9.82
N ARG A 115 0.60 0.60 8.97
CA ARG A 115 0.89 1.27 7.69
C ARG A 115 -0.27 1.15 6.70
N PHE A 116 -0.95 0.01 6.68
CA PHE A 116 -2.16 -0.17 5.88
C PHE A 116 -3.31 0.68 6.39
N LEU A 117 -3.50 0.72 7.71
CA LEU A 117 -4.54 1.52 8.34
C LEU A 117 -4.31 3.02 8.13
N LEU A 118 -3.05 3.47 8.22
CA LEU A 118 -2.67 4.85 7.91
C LEU A 118 -3.05 5.18 6.46
N LEU A 119 -2.57 4.41 5.49
CA LEU A 119 -2.85 4.65 4.08
C LEU A 119 -4.35 4.58 3.77
N LYS A 120 -5.08 3.68 4.42
CA LYS A 120 -6.55 3.59 4.30
C LYS A 120 -7.23 4.87 4.75
N GLY A 121 -6.80 5.44 5.88
CA GLY A 121 -7.30 6.72 6.38
C GLY A 121 -6.97 7.88 5.43
N GLU A 122 -5.75 7.93 4.91
CA GLU A 122 -5.32 8.94 3.94
C GLU A 122 -6.12 8.87 2.64
N ILE A 123 -6.31 7.68 2.07
CA ILE A 123 -7.11 7.46 0.86
C ILE A 123 -8.57 7.90 1.12
N ALA A 124 -9.16 7.48 2.24
CA ALA A 124 -10.53 7.83 2.58
C ALA A 124 -10.71 9.34 2.70
N PHE A 125 -9.78 10.03 3.38
CA PHE A 125 -9.78 11.49 3.50
C PHE A 125 -9.70 12.18 2.14
N ARG A 126 -8.69 11.84 1.32
CA ARG A 126 -8.49 12.47 0.00
C ARG A 126 -9.68 12.23 -0.92
N LYS A 127 -10.23 11.02 -0.92
CA LYS A 127 -11.41 10.67 -1.70
C LYS A 127 -12.64 11.45 -1.24
N ALA A 128 -12.87 11.59 0.06
CA ALA A 128 -13.95 12.39 0.62
C ALA A 128 -13.87 13.85 0.16
N MET A 129 -12.68 14.46 0.27
CA MET A 129 -12.44 15.85 -0.13
C MET A 129 -12.59 16.04 -1.63
N LYS A 130 -12.09 15.11 -2.45
CA LYS A 130 -12.25 15.13 -3.91
C LYS A 130 -13.73 15.05 -4.30
N ASN A 131 -14.45 14.07 -3.77
CA ASN A 131 -15.85 13.85 -4.06
C ASN A 131 -16.71 15.06 -3.66
N PHE A 132 -16.44 15.64 -2.48
CA PHE A 132 -17.16 16.84 -2.06
C PHE A 132 -16.86 18.03 -2.97
N ARG A 133 -15.59 18.22 -3.40
CA ARG A 133 -15.21 19.29 -4.33
C ARG A 133 -15.89 19.16 -5.69
N GLU A 134 -16.01 17.95 -6.20
CA GLU A 134 -16.58 17.64 -7.53
C GLU A 134 -18.09 17.53 -7.52
N SER A 135 -18.70 17.25 -6.38
CA SER A 135 -20.14 17.12 -6.22
C SER A 135 -20.86 18.46 -6.43
N ALA A 136 -21.93 18.44 -7.22
CA ALA A 136 -22.80 19.60 -7.43
C ALA A 136 -23.62 19.94 -6.17
N SER A 137 -24.00 18.95 -5.37
CA SER A 137 -24.87 19.13 -4.20
C SER A 137 -24.15 19.71 -2.98
N LYS A 138 -22.81 19.55 -2.90
CA LYS A 138 -22.02 19.94 -1.71
C LYS A 138 -22.64 19.44 -0.39
N ASP A 139 -23.07 18.19 -0.38
CA ASP A 139 -23.70 17.60 0.78
C ASP A 139 -22.67 17.40 1.90
N SER A 140 -22.80 18.21 2.95
CA SER A 140 -21.89 18.17 4.10
C SER A 140 -22.03 16.90 4.93
N ARG A 141 -23.19 16.24 4.94
CA ARG A 141 -23.38 14.98 5.70
C ARG A 141 -22.62 13.84 5.07
N LEU A 142 -22.65 13.73 3.73
CA LEU A 142 -21.87 12.72 3.02
C LEU A 142 -20.37 12.93 3.23
N LEU A 143 -19.93 14.19 3.29
CA LEU A 143 -18.54 14.49 3.63
C LEU A 143 -18.22 14.09 5.07
N GLU A 144 -19.08 14.43 6.02
CA GLU A 144 -18.89 14.10 7.44
C GLU A 144 -18.78 12.59 7.66
N ASP A 145 -19.71 11.80 7.09
CA ASP A 145 -19.68 10.35 7.18
C ASP A 145 -18.37 9.75 6.61
N ALA A 146 -17.91 10.27 5.47
CA ALA A 146 -16.66 9.83 4.85
C ALA A 146 -15.42 10.23 5.66
N LEU A 147 -15.44 11.40 6.31
CA LEU A 147 -14.37 11.85 7.20
C LEU A 147 -14.31 11.02 8.49
N HIS A 148 -15.45 10.62 9.03
CA HIS A 148 -15.47 9.69 10.17
C HIS A 148 -14.85 8.34 9.83
N ALA A 149 -15.09 7.81 8.64
CA ALA A 149 -14.43 6.58 8.18
C ALA A 149 -12.89 6.74 8.10
N ALA A 150 -12.41 7.93 7.66
CA ALA A 150 -10.99 8.24 7.66
C ALA A 150 -10.43 8.36 9.08
N GLU A 151 -11.15 9.04 9.96
CA GLU A 151 -10.79 9.18 11.39
C GLU A 151 -10.65 7.83 12.09
N ASP A 152 -11.58 6.92 11.87
CA ASP A 152 -11.56 5.57 12.47
C ASP A 152 -10.34 4.77 12.01
N ALA A 153 -10.02 4.79 10.71
CA ALA A 153 -8.85 4.10 10.19
C ALA A 153 -7.53 4.67 10.78
N LEU A 154 -7.42 6.00 10.89
CA LEU A 154 -6.25 6.66 11.49
C LEU A 154 -6.14 6.38 12.99
N ARG A 155 -7.26 6.36 13.71
CA ARG A 155 -7.31 5.98 15.12
C ARG A 155 -6.84 4.54 15.34
N ASP A 156 -7.25 3.62 14.48
CA ASP A 156 -6.83 2.23 14.55
C ASP A 156 -5.34 2.09 14.21
N SER A 157 -4.83 2.86 13.25
CA SER A 157 -3.38 2.96 12.98
C SER A 157 -2.61 3.39 14.23
N LEU A 158 -3.08 4.44 14.92
CA LEU A 158 -2.46 4.95 16.15
C LEU A 158 -2.54 3.97 17.32
N ARG A 159 -3.57 3.13 17.39
CA ARG A 159 -3.63 2.05 18.40
C ARG A 159 -2.52 1.02 18.21
N LEU A 160 -2.13 0.75 16.96
CA LEU A 160 -1.04 -0.18 16.64
C LEU A 160 0.33 0.48 16.78
N ASN A 161 0.46 1.74 16.38
CA ASN A 161 1.70 2.52 16.48
C ASN A 161 1.44 3.93 17.06
N PRO A 162 1.40 4.07 18.38
CA PRO A 162 1.12 5.36 19.03
C PRO A 162 2.17 6.45 18.76
N ASN A 163 3.35 6.09 18.25
CA ASN A 163 4.43 7.04 17.97
C ASN A 163 4.53 7.44 16.50
N ASP A 164 3.61 7.00 15.66
CA ASP A 164 3.56 7.37 14.26
C ASP A 164 3.13 8.84 14.12
N TRP A 165 4.06 9.69 13.69
CA TRP A 165 3.81 11.12 13.54
C TRP A 165 2.89 11.43 12.35
N ASP A 166 2.98 10.67 11.27
CA ASP A 166 2.12 10.88 10.11
C ASP A 166 0.68 10.51 10.44
N ALA A 167 0.47 9.42 11.16
CA ALA A 167 -0.85 9.03 11.64
C ALA A 167 -1.44 10.06 12.62
N LYS A 168 -0.61 10.62 13.54
CA LYS A 168 -1.06 11.69 14.46
C LYS A 168 -1.46 12.94 13.71
N TYR A 169 -0.61 13.41 12.81
CA TYR A 169 -0.88 14.61 12.03
C TYR A 169 -2.15 14.47 11.20
N ASN A 170 -2.29 13.35 10.47
CA ASN A 170 -3.45 13.09 9.66
C ASN A 170 -4.74 12.96 10.51
N PHE A 171 -4.66 12.30 11.67
CA PHE A 171 -5.79 12.18 12.61
C PHE A 171 -6.23 13.56 13.13
N GLU A 172 -5.30 14.40 13.59
CA GLU A 172 -5.61 15.74 14.05
C GLU A 172 -6.17 16.60 12.93
N TYR A 173 -5.65 16.47 11.71
CA TYR A 173 -6.14 17.23 10.57
C TYR A 173 -7.56 16.84 10.17
N VAL A 174 -7.90 15.54 10.15
CA VAL A 174 -9.27 15.07 9.92
C VAL A 174 -10.22 15.61 10.99
N ASN A 175 -9.84 15.53 12.26
CA ASN A 175 -10.63 16.08 13.36
C ASN A 175 -10.83 17.61 13.25
N TYR A 176 -9.81 18.33 12.83
CA TYR A 176 -9.93 19.76 12.57
C TYR A 176 -10.96 20.04 11.47
N VAL A 177 -10.96 19.30 10.37
CA VAL A 177 -11.94 19.43 9.30
C VAL A 177 -13.36 19.10 9.78
N LEU A 178 -13.54 18.03 10.54
CA LEU A 178 -14.81 17.65 11.17
C LEU A 178 -15.35 18.75 12.08
N ASN A 179 -14.49 19.35 12.91
CA ASN A 179 -14.87 20.46 13.79
C ASN A 179 -15.31 21.70 12.99
N LEU A 180 -14.69 21.98 11.85
CA LEU A 180 -15.10 23.09 10.99
C LEU A 180 -16.47 22.84 10.32
N LEU A 181 -16.75 21.60 9.93
CA LEU A 181 -18.07 21.21 9.40
C LEU A 181 -19.16 21.42 10.45
N ASN A 182 -18.91 21.00 11.69
CA ASN A 182 -19.86 21.12 12.80
C ASN A 182 -20.12 22.58 13.25
N GLN A 183 -19.19 23.50 12.97
CA GLN A 183 -19.35 24.91 13.32
C GLN A 183 -20.05 25.75 12.23
N ASP A 184 -20.64 25.11 11.23
CA ASP A 184 -21.39 25.73 10.13
C ASP A 184 -20.61 26.83 9.36
N GLN A 185 -19.27 26.69 9.29
CA GLN A 185 -18.38 27.68 8.69
C GLN A 185 -18.04 27.34 7.23
N GLN A 186 -19.02 27.30 6.36
CA GLN A 186 -18.84 27.01 4.92
C GLN A 186 -17.74 27.87 4.25
N GLY A 187 -17.54 29.10 4.70
CA GLY A 187 -16.48 29.97 4.20
C GLY A 187 -15.07 29.46 4.51
N ARG A 188 -14.86 28.85 5.68
CA ARG A 188 -13.55 28.29 6.09
C ARG A 188 -13.24 26.96 5.40
N ILE A 189 -14.27 26.18 5.10
CA ILE A 189 -14.10 24.93 4.34
C ILE A 189 -13.55 25.23 2.94
N LYS A 190 -13.98 26.31 2.30
CA LYS A 190 -13.47 26.73 1.00
C LYS A 190 -11.96 27.04 1.04
N ILE A 191 -11.50 27.73 2.06
CA ILE A 191 -10.07 28.04 2.27
C ILE A 191 -9.26 26.76 2.52
N LEU A 192 -9.81 25.83 3.30
CA LEU A 192 -9.20 24.54 3.56
C LEU A 192 -9.04 23.69 2.29
N MET A 193 -10.06 23.68 1.44
CA MET A 193 -10.00 22.97 0.17
C MET A 193 -8.95 23.54 -0.79
N GLU A 194 -8.71 24.85 -0.72
CA GLU A 194 -7.64 25.49 -1.47
C GLU A 194 -6.26 25.04 -0.97
N ASN A 195 -6.09 24.95 0.35
CA ASN A 195 -4.84 24.49 0.97
C ASN A 195 -4.57 23.02 0.69
N VAL A 196 -5.59 22.14 0.74
CA VAL A 196 -5.45 20.73 0.37
C VAL A 196 -5.00 20.59 -1.08
N ARG A 197 -5.51 21.45 -2.00
CA ARG A 197 -5.08 21.47 -3.39
C ARG A 197 -3.60 21.84 -3.55
N VAL A 198 -3.09 22.73 -2.73
CA VAL A 198 -1.67 23.13 -2.74
C VAL A 198 -0.78 22.00 -2.23
N GLU A 199 -1.23 21.22 -1.23
CA GLU A 199 -0.50 20.06 -0.73
C GLU A 199 -0.53 18.88 -1.71
N GLU A 200 -1.63 18.67 -2.44
CA GLU A 200 -1.72 17.66 -3.52
C GLU A 200 -0.69 17.90 -4.64
N GLN A 201 -0.21 19.13 -4.80
CA GLN A 201 0.83 19.47 -5.79
C GLN A 201 2.26 19.24 -5.25
N ARG A 202 2.43 18.93 -3.97
CA ARG A 202 3.73 18.52 -3.43
C ARG A 202 3.91 17.03 -3.63
N PRO A 203 5.05 16.59 -4.20
CA PRO A 203 5.37 15.18 -4.22
C PRO A 203 5.37 14.65 -2.78
N PRO A 204 4.73 13.52 -2.52
CA PRO A 204 4.72 12.93 -1.18
C PRO A 204 6.16 12.66 -0.74
N ALA A 205 6.44 12.98 0.53
CA ALA A 205 7.73 12.62 1.13
C ALA A 205 7.90 11.09 1.06
N LEU A 206 9.09 10.65 0.67
CA LEU A 206 9.45 9.23 0.67
C LEU A 206 9.28 8.67 2.09
N PRO A 207 8.48 7.62 2.27
CA PRO A 207 8.47 6.91 3.54
C PRO A 207 9.88 6.39 3.83
N ALA A 208 10.35 6.56 5.06
CA ALA A 208 11.68 6.11 5.49
C ALA A 208 11.93 4.61 5.29
N ASP A 209 10.87 3.83 5.15
CA ASP A 209 10.90 2.37 4.97
C ASP A 209 11.22 1.91 3.52
N LEU A 210 11.37 2.83 2.56
CA LEU A 210 11.80 2.52 1.20
C LEU A 210 13.31 2.69 1.03
N SER A 211 14.02 3.09 2.09
CA SER A 211 15.49 3.05 2.10
C SER A 211 15.96 1.59 2.14
N PRO A 212 16.97 1.24 1.33
CA PRO A 212 17.52 -0.12 1.24
C PRO A 212 18.10 -0.62 2.55
#